data_2cd1ffda79310ac8ad44d31cfec93f21
#
_entry.id   2cd1ffda79310ac8ad44d31cfec93f21
#
_cell.length_a   1.000
_cell.length_b   1.000
_cell.length_c   1.000
_cell.angle_alpha   90.00
_cell.angle_beta   90.00
_cell.angle_gamma   90.00
#
_symmetry.space_group_name_H-M   'P 1'
#
loop_
_entity.id
_entity.type
_entity.pdbx_description
1 polymer ?
#
loop_
_entity_poly.entity_id
_entity_poly.type
_entity_poly.pdbx_seq_one_letter_code
_entity_poly.pdbx_strand_id
1 'polypeptide(L)'
;AEFPSQVQYLLIGGGTASYAAMRAIKKRDVTAKILIISEDSYPPYMRPPLSKELWYSDDEEAAKKLQFKSWNGKWRDVYFEKPDYYCAPSDLPAKSEGGVAVANNTRVVSLNPTDNIATLKDGTEIKYDKCLIATGGQPKNLPVFRKASAEIQKKVSTYRTASDFTELNNITDGVKSITVIGGGFMGSELACALGHKGQKVGFEVNQIFPENGNMGNVLPEYLTKWTTSKVKSEGVNVITDTVVNNVTMQDGRLKLQLRTGQEILTDHVVVAVGLGIDTSLAESGGLETDERFGGYRVNAELQARSNIWVAGDASCFFDAKLGRRRVEHHDHAVVSGRLAGENMAGGQKSYYHQSMFWSDLGPDVGYEAIGIIDSALPTVGVFAKATEKDTPKAAEGAGLRDDGAENPAENTEKQPTTTTTTASSEEFGKGVVFYLRQQKVVGVLLWNVFGRMPIARKMIRDQQAYDDYTEVAKLFKIHSEELD
;
A
#
# COMPACT_ATOMS: atom_id res chain seq x y z
N ALA A 1 10.20 18.06 23.63
CA ALA A 1 10.24 18.85 22.42
C ALA A 1 9.33 20.07 22.58
N GLU A 2 9.82 21.20 22.22
CA GLU A 2 9.02 22.42 22.22
C GLU A 2 8.26 22.53 20.88
N PHE A 3 7.00 22.86 20.97
CA PHE A 3 6.14 23.06 19.80
C PHE A 3 5.72 24.52 19.68
N PRO A 4 5.49 25.02 18.45
CA PRO A 4 4.85 26.31 18.30
C PRO A 4 3.42 26.25 18.86
N SER A 5 2.98 27.35 19.51
CA SER A 5 1.61 27.43 20.02
C SER A 5 0.57 27.51 18.90
N GLN A 6 1.00 27.95 17.73
CA GLN A 6 0.17 28.09 16.53
C GLN A 6 0.96 27.77 15.28
N VAL A 7 0.31 27.13 14.31
CA VAL A 7 0.86 26.82 13.01
C VAL A 7 -0.20 27.06 11.93
N GLN A 8 0.23 27.48 10.77
CA GLN A 8 -0.67 27.72 9.63
C GLN A 8 -1.30 26.40 9.14
N TYR A 9 -0.47 25.43 8.84
CA TYR A 9 -0.89 24.12 8.33
C TYR A 9 -0.42 23.01 9.27
N LEU A 10 -1.36 22.24 9.79
CA LEU A 10 -1.08 21.07 10.63
C LEU A 10 -1.43 19.80 9.86
N LEU A 11 -0.46 18.93 9.67
CA LEU A 11 -0.66 17.63 9.01
C LEU A 11 -0.48 16.52 10.04
N ILE A 12 -1.54 15.78 10.32
CA ILE A 12 -1.56 14.68 11.29
C ILE A 12 -1.33 13.37 10.55
N GLY A 13 -0.16 12.79 10.75
CA GLY A 13 0.34 11.61 10.06
C GLY A 13 1.59 11.95 9.26
N GLY A 14 2.55 11.04 9.22
CA GLY A 14 3.85 11.23 8.57
C GLY A 14 4.06 10.37 7.33
N GLY A 15 2.99 10.00 6.63
CA GLY A 15 3.04 9.13 5.47
C GLY A 15 3.02 9.86 4.12
N THR A 16 2.75 9.09 3.09
CA THR A 16 2.71 9.55 1.70
C THR A 16 1.70 10.68 1.47
N ALA A 17 0.50 10.56 2.03
CA ALA A 17 -0.54 11.57 1.84
C ALA A 17 -0.15 12.93 2.45
N SER A 18 0.42 12.94 3.65
CA SER A 18 0.94 14.17 4.27
C SER A 18 2.06 14.79 3.46
N TYR A 19 2.98 13.98 2.95
CA TYR A 19 4.08 14.49 2.13
C TYR A 19 3.56 15.11 0.84
N ALA A 20 2.63 14.46 0.15
CA ALA A 20 2.02 15.00 -1.07
C ALA A 20 1.24 16.29 -0.80
N ALA A 21 0.53 16.37 0.32
CA ALA A 21 -0.19 17.58 0.74
C ALA A 21 0.78 18.73 1.03
N MET A 22 1.87 18.45 1.73
CA MET A 22 2.91 19.42 2.05
C MET A 22 3.47 20.06 0.78
N ARG A 23 3.82 19.24 -0.21
CA ARG A 23 4.34 19.74 -1.49
C ARG A 23 3.31 20.59 -2.23
N ALA A 24 2.06 20.16 -2.27
CA ALA A 24 0.98 20.91 -2.91
C ALA A 24 0.74 22.25 -2.22
N ILE A 25 0.78 22.31 -0.88
CA ILE A 25 0.66 23.55 -0.11
C ILE A 25 1.79 24.49 -0.45
N LYS A 26 3.04 24.02 -0.42
CA LYS A 26 4.22 24.86 -0.70
C LYS A 26 4.24 25.38 -2.13
N LYS A 27 3.68 24.63 -3.07
CA LYS A 27 3.57 25.09 -4.46
C LYS A 27 2.60 26.26 -4.63
N ARG A 28 1.51 26.27 -3.85
CA ARG A 28 0.52 27.35 -3.88
C ARG A 28 0.88 28.51 -2.96
N ASP A 29 1.54 28.23 -1.85
CA ASP A 29 1.95 29.18 -0.82
C ASP A 29 3.41 28.91 -0.45
N VAL A 30 4.34 29.58 -1.14
CA VAL A 30 5.78 29.35 -0.98
C VAL A 30 6.30 29.72 0.41
N THR A 31 5.59 30.57 1.14
CA THR A 31 5.94 30.98 2.51
C THR A 31 5.20 30.20 3.59
N ALA A 32 4.47 29.15 3.21
CA ALA A 32 3.71 28.34 4.13
C ALA A 32 4.58 27.74 5.24
N LYS A 33 4.08 27.77 6.46
CA LYS A 33 4.65 27.06 7.60
C LYS A 33 3.82 25.85 7.90
N ILE A 34 4.45 24.66 7.79
CA ILE A 34 3.78 23.38 7.85
C ILE A 34 4.40 22.54 8.96
N LEU A 35 3.57 22.02 9.85
CA LEU A 35 3.98 21.10 10.89
C LEU A 35 3.36 19.72 10.61
N ILE A 36 4.21 18.72 10.43
CA ILE A 36 3.82 17.31 10.30
C ILE A 36 4.03 16.64 11.66
N ILE A 37 2.99 16.02 12.19
CA ILE A 37 3.07 15.24 13.44
C ILE A 37 2.90 13.77 13.11
N SER A 38 3.90 12.97 13.46
CA SER A 38 3.98 11.56 13.11
C SER A 38 4.22 10.70 14.33
N GLU A 39 3.53 9.56 14.40
CA GLU A 39 3.82 8.53 15.41
C GLU A 39 5.05 7.70 15.03
N ASP A 40 5.50 7.75 13.78
CA ASP A 40 6.64 7.02 13.27
C ASP A 40 7.96 7.63 13.78
N SER A 41 9.00 6.82 13.82
CA SER A 41 10.35 7.24 14.23
C SER A 41 11.17 7.88 13.11
N TYR A 42 10.69 7.80 11.87
CA TYR A 42 11.37 8.29 10.68
C TYR A 42 10.60 9.44 10.02
N PRO A 43 11.28 10.37 9.35
CA PRO A 43 10.59 11.36 8.51
C PRO A 43 9.82 10.67 7.38
N PRO A 44 8.91 11.38 6.68
CA PRO A 44 8.07 10.76 5.67
C PRO A 44 8.83 9.92 4.66
N TYR A 45 8.35 8.70 4.44
CA TYR A 45 8.94 7.72 3.55
C TYR A 45 7.86 6.91 2.82
N MET A 46 8.27 6.26 1.72
CA MET A 46 7.39 5.37 0.96
C MET A 46 7.43 3.95 1.52
N ARG A 47 6.26 3.29 1.58
CA ARG A 47 6.14 1.92 2.10
C ARG A 47 6.35 0.79 1.09
N PRO A 48 6.05 0.94 -0.21
CA PRO A 48 6.13 -0.19 -1.14
C PRO A 48 7.42 -1.00 -1.09
N PRO A 49 8.62 -0.40 -0.98
CA PRO A 49 9.86 -1.18 -0.92
C PRO A 49 10.01 -2.08 0.30
N LEU A 50 9.26 -1.82 1.38
CA LEU A 50 9.36 -2.59 2.64
C LEU A 50 8.96 -4.06 2.49
N SER A 51 8.14 -4.40 1.51
CA SER A 51 7.72 -5.78 1.20
C SER A 51 8.26 -6.29 -0.13
N LYS A 52 9.12 -5.51 -0.80
CA LYS A 52 9.66 -5.79 -2.13
C LYS A 52 11.18 -5.58 -2.16
N GLU A 53 11.63 -4.50 -2.83
CA GLU A 53 13.04 -4.29 -3.20
C GLU A 53 14.02 -4.36 -2.04
N LEU A 54 13.66 -3.89 -0.84
CA LEU A 54 14.55 -3.95 0.32
C LEU A 54 14.96 -5.38 0.70
N TRP A 55 14.10 -6.35 0.45
CA TRP A 55 14.39 -7.77 0.72
C TRP A 55 15.21 -8.46 -0.39
N TYR A 56 15.25 -7.87 -1.58
CA TYR A 56 15.96 -8.41 -2.75
C TYR A 56 17.33 -7.78 -2.95
N SER A 57 17.72 -6.84 -2.10
CA SER A 57 19.05 -6.23 -2.13
C SER A 57 20.12 -7.21 -1.63
N ASP A 58 21.22 -7.32 -2.35
CA ASP A 58 22.37 -8.13 -1.96
C ASP A 58 23.28 -7.43 -0.96
N ASP A 59 23.07 -6.12 -0.75
CA ASP A 59 23.85 -5.30 0.18
C ASP A 59 23.10 -5.14 1.50
N GLU A 60 23.43 -5.96 2.48
CA GLU A 60 22.78 -5.92 3.80
C GLU A 60 23.02 -4.63 4.56
N GLU A 61 24.19 -3.99 4.41
CA GLU A 61 24.47 -2.72 5.06
C GLU A 61 23.63 -1.59 4.47
N ALA A 62 23.41 -1.61 3.15
CA ALA A 62 22.49 -0.66 2.51
C ALA A 62 21.06 -0.85 3.00
N ALA A 63 20.57 -2.09 3.10
CA ALA A 63 19.22 -2.39 3.58
C ALA A 63 19.00 -1.91 5.02
N LYS A 64 20.00 -2.02 5.91
CA LYS A 64 19.94 -1.47 7.27
C LYS A 64 19.77 0.05 7.30
N LYS A 65 20.23 0.74 6.27
CA LYS A 65 20.07 2.18 6.08
C LYS A 65 18.83 2.53 5.26
N LEU A 66 17.97 1.55 4.98
CA LEU A 66 16.77 1.69 4.14
C LEU A 66 17.08 2.12 2.70
N GLN A 67 18.25 1.70 2.21
CA GLN A 67 18.69 1.89 0.83
C GLN A 67 18.52 0.59 0.04
N PHE A 68 18.13 0.70 -1.21
CA PHE A 68 17.85 -0.45 -2.06
C PHE A 68 18.11 -0.15 -3.53
N LYS A 69 18.28 -1.20 -4.31
CA LYS A 69 18.21 -1.10 -5.76
C LYS A 69 16.78 -1.27 -6.22
N SER A 70 16.27 -0.29 -6.97
CA SER A 70 15.04 -0.44 -7.73
C SER A 70 15.20 -1.60 -8.75
N TRP A 71 14.08 -2.12 -9.26
CA TRP A 71 14.14 -3.19 -10.27
C TRP A 71 14.95 -2.79 -11.51
N ASN A 72 15.01 -1.49 -11.82
CA ASN A 72 15.82 -0.95 -12.93
C ASN A 72 17.34 -0.84 -12.61
N GLY A 73 17.78 -1.26 -11.43
CA GLY A 73 19.17 -1.24 -11.00
C GLY A 73 19.67 0.07 -10.39
N LYS A 74 18.83 1.10 -10.29
CA LYS A 74 19.21 2.37 -9.67
C LYS A 74 19.14 2.30 -8.15
N TRP A 75 20.14 2.85 -7.47
CA TRP A 75 20.13 2.98 -6.02
C TRP A 75 19.25 4.13 -5.56
N ARG A 76 18.49 3.90 -4.51
CA ARG A 76 17.67 4.91 -3.85
C ARG A 76 17.41 4.50 -2.40
N ASP A 77 16.81 5.40 -1.61
CA ASP A 77 16.31 5.10 -0.27
C ASP A 77 14.78 5.26 -0.20
N VAL A 78 14.21 4.96 0.96
CA VAL A 78 12.75 5.04 1.14
C VAL A 78 12.26 6.47 1.34
N TYR A 79 13.13 7.41 1.67
CA TYR A 79 12.73 8.77 2.03
C TYR A 79 12.28 9.58 0.83
N PHE A 80 11.23 10.36 1.00
CA PHE A 80 10.81 11.34 -0.01
C PHE A 80 11.77 12.52 -0.08
N GLU A 81 12.21 13.01 1.10
CA GLU A 81 13.20 14.04 1.25
C GLU A 81 14.26 13.59 2.24
N LYS A 82 15.47 14.12 2.11
CA LYS A 82 16.51 13.85 3.10
C LYS A 82 16.08 14.39 4.47
N PRO A 83 16.47 13.73 5.58
CA PRO A 83 16.06 14.16 6.93
C PRO A 83 16.37 15.62 7.26
N ASP A 84 17.44 16.19 6.71
CA ASP A 84 17.86 17.58 6.93
C ASP A 84 16.98 18.62 6.20
N TYR A 85 16.10 18.19 5.32
CA TYR A 85 15.09 19.05 4.71
C TYR A 85 14.13 19.64 5.75
N TYR A 86 13.83 18.90 6.80
CA TYR A 86 12.87 19.29 7.82
C TYR A 86 13.57 20.00 8.98
N CYS A 87 12.94 21.06 9.50
CA CYS A 87 13.41 21.71 10.71
C CYS A 87 12.73 21.13 11.95
N ALA A 88 13.27 21.44 13.12
CA ALA A 88 12.60 21.12 14.38
C ALA A 88 11.31 21.96 14.53
N PRO A 89 10.26 21.42 15.20
CA PRO A 89 9.03 22.18 15.41
C PRO A 89 9.25 23.56 16.08
N SER A 90 10.18 23.65 17.05
CA SER A 90 10.51 24.90 17.74
C SER A 90 11.12 25.96 16.83
N ASP A 91 11.76 25.55 15.73
CA ASP A 91 12.40 26.48 14.79
C ASP A 91 11.43 27.02 13.73
N LEU A 92 10.28 26.40 13.56
CA LEU A 92 9.33 26.74 12.50
C LEU A 92 8.83 28.18 12.56
N PRO A 93 8.48 28.77 13.74
CA PRO A 93 8.02 30.15 13.80
C PRO A 93 9.03 31.17 13.27
N ALA A 94 10.33 30.89 13.39
CA ALA A 94 11.41 31.78 12.94
C ALA A 94 11.69 31.70 11.43
N LYS A 95 11.07 30.79 10.72
CA LYS A 95 11.25 30.61 9.27
C LYS A 95 10.45 31.64 8.47
N SER A 96 10.97 32.86 8.35
CA SER A 96 10.24 33.96 7.70
C SER A 96 9.85 33.68 6.24
N GLU A 97 10.59 32.82 5.53
CA GLU A 97 10.32 32.44 4.15
C GLU A 97 9.56 31.12 4.03
N GLY A 98 9.01 30.66 5.14
CA GLY A 98 8.32 29.38 5.21
C GLY A 98 9.23 28.20 5.56
N GLY A 99 8.64 27.08 5.85
CA GLY A 99 9.38 25.87 6.19
C GLY A 99 8.45 24.71 6.55
N VAL A 100 9.06 23.55 6.69
CA VAL A 100 8.37 22.31 7.08
C VAL A 100 9.09 21.71 8.27
N ALA A 101 8.35 21.49 9.35
CA ALA A 101 8.83 20.77 10.53
C ALA A 101 8.18 19.41 10.65
N VAL A 102 8.91 18.44 11.16
CA VAL A 102 8.38 17.09 11.48
C VAL A 102 8.64 16.80 12.95
N ALA A 103 7.57 16.42 13.67
CA ALA A 103 7.65 15.88 15.01
C ALA A 103 7.41 14.37 14.95
N ASN A 104 8.46 13.59 15.11
CA ASN A 104 8.37 12.12 15.16
C ASN A 104 7.99 11.63 16.56
N ASN A 105 7.52 10.40 16.66
CA ASN A 105 7.13 9.75 17.91
C ASN A 105 6.12 10.58 18.72
N THR A 106 5.21 11.25 18.03
CA THR A 106 4.27 12.19 18.61
C THR A 106 2.86 11.86 18.12
N ARG A 107 1.91 11.85 19.05
CA ARG A 107 0.51 11.52 18.77
C ARG A 107 -0.41 12.69 19.08
N VAL A 108 -1.31 13.01 18.15
CA VAL A 108 -2.46 13.88 18.37
C VAL A 108 -3.61 13.03 18.92
N VAL A 109 -4.12 13.37 20.09
CA VAL A 109 -5.14 12.57 20.78
C VAL A 109 -6.53 13.17 20.70
N SER A 110 -6.67 14.48 20.45
CA SER A 110 -7.96 15.13 20.29
C SER A 110 -7.89 16.39 19.43
N LEU A 111 -9.03 16.74 18.86
CA LEU A 111 -9.23 17.98 18.10
C LEU A 111 -10.38 18.78 18.73
N ASN A 112 -10.19 20.09 18.86
CA ASN A 112 -11.26 21.03 19.13
C ASN A 112 -11.53 21.83 17.85
N PRO A 113 -12.56 21.47 17.07
CA PRO A 113 -12.80 22.11 15.77
C PRO A 113 -13.42 23.49 15.89
N THR A 114 -13.96 23.85 17.04
CA THR A 114 -14.52 25.19 17.29
C THR A 114 -13.40 26.23 17.43
N ASP A 115 -12.35 25.88 18.18
CA ASP A 115 -11.22 26.75 18.44
C ASP A 115 -10.00 26.45 17.58
N ASN A 116 -10.08 25.44 16.71
CA ASN A 116 -8.99 24.96 15.85
C ASN A 116 -7.73 24.58 16.65
N ILE A 117 -7.91 23.74 17.66
CA ILE A 117 -6.82 23.27 18.52
C ILE A 117 -6.67 21.76 18.43
N ALA A 118 -5.43 21.33 18.20
CA ALA A 118 -5.03 19.92 18.32
C ALA A 118 -4.31 19.73 19.65
N THR A 119 -4.65 18.67 20.38
CA THR A 119 -4.00 18.32 21.64
C THR A 119 -3.17 17.06 21.47
N LEU A 120 -1.90 17.14 21.87
CA LEU A 120 -0.97 16.03 21.85
C LEU A 120 -1.15 15.14 23.09
N LYS A 121 -0.61 13.93 23.03
CA LYS A 121 -0.71 12.96 24.13
C LYS A 121 -0.16 13.49 25.47
N ASP A 122 0.85 14.35 25.43
CA ASP A 122 1.45 14.97 26.62
C ASP A 122 0.66 16.21 27.14
N GLY A 123 -0.46 16.56 26.50
CA GLY A 123 -1.29 17.71 26.84
C GLY A 123 -0.92 18.99 26.10
N THR A 124 0.13 19.01 25.31
CA THR A 124 0.48 20.19 24.51
C THR A 124 -0.62 20.54 23.53
N GLU A 125 -1.00 21.80 23.47
CA GLU A 125 -2.01 22.31 22.54
C GLU A 125 -1.36 23.10 21.41
N ILE A 126 -1.82 22.85 20.18
CA ILE A 126 -1.35 23.56 18.99
C ILE A 126 -2.56 24.09 18.23
N LYS A 127 -2.62 25.40 18.07
CA LYS A 127 -3.64 26.04 17.26
C LYS A 127 -3.25 25.97 15.79
N TYR A 128 -4.19 25.68 14.92
CA TYR A 128 -3.96 25.57 13.47
C TYR A 128 -4.95 26.44 12.70
N ASP A 129 -4.55 26.87 11.50
CA ASP A 129 -5.49 27.49 10.55
C ASP A 129 -6.20 26.43 9.72
N LYS A 130 -5.42 25.47 9.19
CA LYS A 130 -5.91 24.34 8.38
C LYS A 130 -5.28 23.04 8.87
N CYS A 131 -6.08 21.98 8.92
CA CYS A 131 -5.67 20.68 9.43
C CYS A 131 -5.95 19.58 8.41
N LEU A 132 -4.99 18.70 8.21
CA LEU A 132 -5.14 17.46 7.45
C LEU A 132 -5.04 16.26 8.39
N ILE A 133 -6.00 15.36 8.30
CA ILE A 133 -5.90 14.03 8.90
C ILE A 133 -5.44 13.05 7.81
N ALA A 134 -4.25 12.52 7.97
CA ALA A 134 -3.65 11.53 7.07
C ALA A 134 -2.98 10.43 7.90
N THR A 135 -3.69 9.93 8.88
CA THR A 135 -3.20 9.01 9.91
C THR A 135 -3.10 7.56 9.42
N GLY A 136 -3.65 7.26 8.23
CA GLY A 136 -3.62 5.90 7.70
C GLY A 136 -4.31 4.90 8.59
N GLY A 137 -3.70 3.72 8.75
CA GLY A 137 -4.22 2.65 9.57
C GLY A 137 -3.12 1.91 10.31
N GLN A 138 -3.53 1.01 11.20
CA GLN A 138 -2.65 0.11 11.93
C GLN A 138 -2.90 -1.33 11.50
N PRO A 139 -1.88 -2.17 11.44
CA PRO A 139 -2.07 -3.59 11.15
C PRO A 139 -2.98 -4.24 12.17
N LYS A 140 -3.90 -5.06 11.69
CA LYS A 140 -4.74 -5.90 12.55
C LYS A 140 -3.93 -7.06 13.08
N ASN A 141 -4.23 -7.48 14.32
CA ASN A 141 -3.71 -8.71 14.89
C ASN A 141 -4.87 -9.71 15.10
N LEU A 142 -4.52 -10.98 15.22
CA LEU A 142 -5.50 -12.03 15.48
C LEU A 142 -5.67 -12.25 16.97
N PRO A 143 -6.91 -12.57 17.45
CA PRO A 143 -7.16 -12.81 18.86
C PRO A 143 -6.28 -13.93 19.46
N VAL A 144 -5.98 -14.98 18.70
CA VAL A 144 -5.14 -16.10 19.13
C VAL A 144 -3.74 -15.63 19.56
N PHE A 145 -3.18 -14.63 18.89
CA PHE A 145 -1.88 -14.06 19.24
C PHE A 145 -1.99 -12.91 20.24
N ARG A 146 -3.00 -12.07 20.09
CA ARG A 146 -3.22 -10.91 20.99
C ARG A 146 -3.47 -11.34 22.43
N LYS A 147 -4.16 -12.46 22.62
CA LYS A 147 -4.50 -13.01 23.94
C LYS A 147 -3.46 -14.01 24.49
N ALA A 148 -2.41 -14.27 23.72
CA ALA A 148 -1.36 -15.19 24.10
C ALA A 148 -0.47 -14.62 25.22
N SER A 149 0.34 -15.49 25.84
CA SER A 149 1.31 -15.08 26.86
C SER A 149 2.31 -14.04 26.34
N ALA A 150 2.91 -13.26 27.23
CA ALA A 150 3.94 -12.29 26.87
C ALA A 150 5.13 -12.94 26.15
N GLU A 151 5.50 -14.15 26.53
CA GLU A 151 6.57 -14.92 25.89
C GLU A 151 6.26 -15.21 24.42
N ILE A 152 5.04 -15.59 24.11
CA ILE A 152 4.57 -15.82 22.73
C ILE A 152 4.51 -14.51 21.98
N GLN A 153 3.94 -13.45 22.58
CA GLN A 153 3.79 -12.15 21.91
C GLN A 153 5.12 -11.54 21.47
N LYS A 154 6.22 -11.81 22.17
CA LYS A 154 7.56 -11.38 21.77
C LYS A 154 8.04 -11.99 20.46
N LYS A 155 7.47 -13.11 20.05
CA LYS A 155 7.80 -13.84 18.82
C LYS A 155 6.75 -13.62 17.72
N VAL A 156 5.84 -12.68 17.92
CA VAL A 156 4.78 -12.33 16.97
C VAL A 156 4.85 -10.83 16.69
N SER A 157 4.88 -10.47 15.43
CA SER A 157 4.84 -9.07 14.99
C SER A 157 3.79 -8.87 13.90
N THR A 158 3.37 -7.63 13.76
CA THR A 158 2.69 -7.13 12.58
C THR A 158 3.70 -6.43 11.68
N TYR A 159 3.29 -6.00 10.49
CA TYR A 159 4.23 -5.45 9.51
C TYR A 159 3.63 -4.26 8.76
N ARG A 160 4.24 -3.10 8.88
CA ARG A 160 3.83 -1.90 8.14
C ARG A 160 4.93 -0.85 8.02
N THR A 161 5.73 -0.64 9.05
CA THR A 161 6.65 0.50 9.17
C THR A 161 8.09 0.13 8.79
N ALA A 162 8.92 1.16 8.57
CA ALA A 162 10.35 0.97 8.40
C ALA A 162 10.99 0.30 9.61
N SER A 163 10.51 0.62 10.82
CA SER A 163 10.95 -0.05 12.06
C SER A 163 10.59 -1.54 12.05
N ASP A 164 9.41 -1.89 11.55
CA ASP A 164 9.01 -3.30 11.39
C ASP A 164 9.94 -4.05 10.44
N PHE A 165 10.33 -3.42 9.34
CA PHE A 165 11.31 -3.99 8.42
C PHE A 165 12.66 -4.23 9.11
N THR A 166 13.19 -3.23 9.78
CA THR A 166 14.49 -3.31 10.47
C THR A 166 14.48 -4.42 11.52
N GLU A 167 13.43 -4.50 12.31
CA GLU A 167 13.25 -5.53 13.33
C GLU A 167 13.17 -6.93 12.72
N LEU A 168 12.33 -7.13 11.71
CA LEU A 168 12.18 -8.41 11.03
C LEU A 168 13.47 -8.82 10.31
N ASN A 169 14.15 -7.87 9.67
CA ASN A 169 15.44 -8.13 9.03
C ASN A 169 16.49 -8.64 10.03
N ASN A 170 16.53 -8.06 11.23
CA ASN A 170 17.42 -8.54 12.28
C ASN A 170 17.04 -9.95 12.78
N ILE A 171 15.74 -10.22 12.88
CA ILE A 171 15.23 -11.55 13.28
C ILE A 171 15.69 -12.64 12.29
N THR A 172 15.79 -12.33 11.02
CA THR A 172 16.20 -13.31 9.98
C THR A 172 17.63 -13.84 10.18
N ASP A 173 18.46 -13.18 10.96
CA ASP A 173 19.85 -13.62 11.18
C ASP A 173 19.98 -14.80 12.14
N GLY A 174 18.95 -15.11 12.93
CA GLY A 174 19.06 -16.13 13.96
C GLY A 174 17.95 -17.18 13.99
N VAL A 175 17.08 -17.22 12.98
CA VAL A 175 15.91 -18.10 12.97
C VAL A 175 16.07 -19.22 11.94
N LYS A 176 15.32 -20.30 12.15
CA LYS A 176 15.21 -21.43 11.22
C LYS A 176 13.88 -21.46 10.48
N SER A 177 12.87 -20.77 10.99
CA SER A 177 11.53 -20.74 10.40
C SER A 177 10.79 -19.45 10.75
N ILE A 178 10.21 -18.83 9.75
CA ILE A 178 9.30 -17.68 9.88
C ILE A 178 7.96 -18.05 9.23
N THR A 179 6.86 -17.74 9.91
CA THR A 179 5.52 -18.00 9.41
C THR A 179 4.78 -16.68 9.21
N VAL A 180 4.28 -16.46 8.00
CA VAL A 180 3.43 -15.32 7.64
C VAL A 180 1.96 -15.76 7.69
N ILE A 181 1.15 -15.04 8.45
CA ILE A 181 -0.29 -15.28 8.53
C ILE A 181 -0.99 -14.22 7.69
N GLY A 182 -1.67 -14.65 6.65
CA GLY A 182 -2.39 -13.80 5.72
C GLY A 182 -2.03 -14.09 4.27
N GLY A 183 -3.04 -14.12 3.41
CA GLY A 183 -2.91 -14.47 1.99
C GLY A 183 -3.20 -13.31 1.03
N GLY A 184 -3.35 -12.08 1.53
CA GLY A 184 -3.54 -10.89 0.70
C GLY A 184 -2.24 -10.36 0.11
N PHE A 185 -2.25 -9.10 -0.33
CA PHE A 185 -1.08 -8.46 -0.97
C PHE A 185 0.16 -8.47 -0.07
N MET A 186 0.02 -7.89 1.12
CA MET A 186 1.15 -7.76 2.05
C MET A 186 1.70 -9.12 2.44
N GLY A 187 0.84 -10.05 2.83
CA GLY A 187 1.26 -11.39 3.22
C GLY A 187 1.95 -12.15 2.10
N SER A 188 1.44 -12.04 0.87
CA SER A 188 2.01 -12.74 -0.29
C SER A 188 3.32 -12.11 -0.76
N GLU A 189 3.40 -10.78 -0.82
CA GLU A 189 4.64 -10.08 -1.15
C GLU A 189 5.74 -10.37 -0.12
N LEU A 190 5.40 -10.25 1.16
CA LEU A 190 6.35 -10.47 2.25
C LEU A 190 6.81 -11.93 2.30
N ALA A 191 5.90 -12.89 2.11
CA ALA A 191 6.25 -14.30 2.07
C ALA A 191 7.24 -14.60 0.94
N CYS A 192 7.03 -14.07 -0.27
CA CYS A 192 7.97 -14.20 -1.38
C CYS A 192 9.33 -13.56 -1.06
N ALA A 193 9.33 -12.37 -0.50
CA ALA A 193 10.55 -11.67 -0.13
C ALA A 193 11.36 -12.45 0.94
N LEU A 194 10.68 -12.94 1.97
CA LEU A 194 11.28 -13.77 3.00
C LEU A 194 11.76 -15.12 2.45
N GLY A 195 11.00 -15.73 1.54
CA GLY A 195 11.39 -16.96 0.86
C GLY A 195 12.69 -16.78 0.06
N HIS A 196 12.81 -15.68 -0.65
CA HIS A 196 14.03 -15.31 -1.36
C HIS A 196 15.22 -15.19 -0.40
N LYS A 197 15.07 -14.47 0.69
CA LYS A 197 16.13 -14.33 1.70
C LYS A 197 16.42 -15.65 2.41
N GLY A 198 15.41 -16.43 2.75
CA GLY A 198 15.55 -17.72 3.43
C GLY A 198 16.34 -18.74 2.63
N GLN A 199 16.23 -18.74 1.31
CA GLN A 199 17.05 -19.57 0.44
C GLN A 199 18.53 -19.19 0.48
N LYS A 200 18.84 -17.91 0.72
CA LYS A 200 20.22 -17.43 0.82
C LYS A 200 20.84 -17.70 2.20
N VAL A 201 20.10 -17.43 3.28
CA VAL A 201 20.67 -17.45 4.62
C VAL A 201 20.25 -18.67 5.44
N GLY A 202 19.33 -19.50 4.96
CA GLY A 202 19.01 -20.79 5.54
C GLY A 202 17.88 -20.82 6.56
N PHE A 203 16.74 -20.18 6.26
CA PHE A 203 15.51 -20.38 7.03
C PHE A 203 14.33 -20.76 6.13
N GLU A 204 13.35 -21.44 6.70
CA GLU A 204 12.12 -21.82 6.02
C GLU A 204 11.04 -20.76 6.22
N VAL A 205 10.15 -20.61 5.23
CA VAL A 205 9.02 -19.69 5.28
C VAL A 205 7.73 -20.46 5.07
N ASN A 206 6.78 -20.30 5.99
CA ASN A 206 5.41 -20.77 5.84
C ASN A 206 4.49 -19.58 5.62
N GLN A 207 3.43 -19.79 4.88
CA GLN A 207 2.33 -18.83 4.75
C GLN A 207 1.01 -19.56 4.98
N ILE A 208 0.16 -19.05 5.88
CA ILE A 208 -1.10 -19.69 6.29
C ILE A 208 -2.24 -18.69 6.14
N PHE A 209 -3.33 -19.13 5.51
CA PHE A 209 -4.53 -18.30 5.35
C PHE A 209 -5.78 -19.15 5.04
N PRO A 210 -6.98 -18.60 5.32
CA PRO A 210 -8.23 -19.34 5.15
C PRO A 210 -8.74 -19.47 3.70
N GLU A 211 -8.31 -18.58 2.80
CA GLU A 211 -8.70 -18.61 1.39
C GLU A 211 -8.11 -19.85 0.68
N ASN A 212 -8.62 -20.15 -0.50
CA ASN A 212 -8.14 -21.30 -1.30
C ASN A 212 -6.85 -21.04 -2.06
N GLY A 213 -6.33 -19.83 -2.03
CA GLY A 213 -5.08 -19.44 -2.66
C GLY A 213 -4.74 -17.99 -2.40
N ASN A 214 -3.54 -17.58 -2.80
CA ASN A 214 -3.03 -16.23 -2.62
C ASN A 214 -3.92 -15.21 -3.34
N MET A 215 -4.25 -14.15 -2.63
CA MET A 215 -5.11 -13.06 -3.12
C MET A 215 -6.48 -13.56 -3.60
N GLY A 216 -7.04 -14.56 -2.92
CA GLY A 216 -8.31 -15.18 -3.29
C GLY A 216 -9.51 -14.26 -3.24
N ASN A 217 -9.44 -13.16 -2.47
CA ASN A 217 -10.51 -12.16 -2.42
C ASN A 217 -10.44 -11.14 -3.57
N VAL A 218 -9.37 -11.17 -4.34
CA VAL A 218 -9.07 -10.20 -5.40
C VAL A 218 -9.06 -10.87 -6.77
N LEU A 219 -8.31 -11.96 -6.91
CA LEU A 219 -8.08 -12.65 -8.18
C LEU A 219 -9.15 -13.72 -8.45
N PRO A 220 -9.53 -13.96 -9.73
CA PRO A 220 -10.32 -15.12 -10.08
C PRO A 220 -9.63 -16.42 -9.65
N GLU A 221 -10.41 -17.47 -9.43
CA GLU A 221 -9.90 -18.73 -8.85
C GLU A 221 -8.73 -19.32 -9.65
N TYR A 222 -8.82 -19.35 -10.98
CA TYR A 222 -7.75 -19.88 -11.81
C TYR A 222 -6.43 -19.11 -11.64
N LEU A 223 -6.51 -17.79 -11.50
CA LEU A 223 -5.32 -16.94 -11.33
C LEU A 223 -4.80 -17.00 -9.90
N THR A 224 -5.68 -17.14 -8.92
CA THR A 224 -5.32 -17.39 -7.52
C THR A 224 -4.52 -18.69 -7.38
N LYS A 225 -4.94 -19.76 -8.04
CA LYS A 225 -4.24 -21.05 -8.04
C LYS A 225 -2.87 -20.94 -8.69
N TRP A 226 -2.79 -20.26 -9.83
CA TRP A 226 -1.52 -20.00 -10.49
C TRP A 226 -0.57 -19.19 -9.58
N THR A 227 -1.09 -18.15 -8.96
CA THR A 227 -0.33 -17.29 -8.04
C THR A 227 0.20 -18.08 -6.84
N THR A 228 -0.62 -18.97 -6.27
CA THR A 228 -0.18 -19.85 -5.17
C THR A 228 0.96 -20.75 -5.60
N SER A 229 0.90 -21.32 -6.80
CA SER A 229 2.01 -22.11 -7.36
C SER A 229 3.27 -21.29 -7.53
N LYS A 230 3.15 -20.03 -7.95
CA LYS A 230 4.28 -19.09 -8.06
C LYS A 230 4.91 -18.79 -6.70
N VAL A 231 4.10 -18.51 -5.69
CA VAL A 231 4.58 -18.27 -4.32
C VAL A 231 5.32 -19.51 -3.79
N LYS A 232 4.78 -20.71 -4.01
CA LYS A 232 5.45 -21.96 -3.66
C LYS A 232 6.80 -22.10 -4.35
N SER A 233 6.89 -21.70 -5.62
CA SER A 233 8.15 -21.77 -6.39
C SER A 233 9.24 -20.82 -5.86
N GLU A 234 8.83 -19.77 -5.11
CA GLU A 234 9.77 -18.86 -4.44
C GLU A 234 10.29 -19.40 -3.09
N GLY A 235 10.01 -20.64 -2.77
CA GLY A 235 10.49 -21.31 -1.56
C GLY A 235 9.57 -21.17 -0.37
N VAL A 236 8.31 -20.81 -0.58
CA VAL A 236 7.31 -20.66 0.50
C VAL A 236 6.45 -21.91 0.62
N ASN A 237 6.33 -22.44 1.82
CA ASN A 237 5.36 -23.49 2.13
C ASN A 237 3.99 -22.82 2.36
N VAL A 238 3.14 -22.83 1.34
CA VAL A 238 1.81 -22.21 1.38
C VAL A 238 0.78 -23.22 1.89
N ILE A 239 0.08 -22.85 2.97
CA ILE A 239 -0.95 -23.68 3.61
C ILE A 239 -2.27 -22.91 3.52
N THR A 240 -3.14 -23.38 2.66
CA THR A 240 -4.43 -22.76 2.35
C THR A 240 -5.57 -23.38 3.15
N ASP A 241 -6.76 -22.77 3.09
CA ASP A 241 -8.02 -23.31 3.62
C ASP A 241 -7.98 -23.63 5.12
N THR A 242 -7.17 -22.89 5.88
CA THR A 242 -7.04 -23.12 7.32
C THR A 242 -6.64 -21.85 8.06
N VAL A 243 -6.79 -21.91 9.38
CA VAL A 243 -6.43 -20.84 10.29
C VAL A 243 -5.67 -21.41 11.48
N VAL A 244 -4.95 -20.56 12.20
CA VAL A 244 -4.31 -20.91 13.47
C VAL A 244 -5.37 -20.88 14.58
N ASN A 245 -5.65 -22.04 15.18
CA ASN A 245 -6.61 -22.14 16.28
C ASN A 245 -5.97 -21.92 17.65
N ASN A 246 -4.71 -22.32 17.81
CA ASN A 246 -4.02 -22.23 19.08
C ASN A 246 -2.52 -22.06 18.84
N VAL A 247 -1.86 -21.42 19.82
CA VAL A 247 -0.41 -21.25 19.84
C VAL A 247 0.13 -21.54 21.24
N THR A 248 1.18 -22.34 21.29
CA THR A 248 1.89 -22.70 22.53
C THR A 248 3.39 -22.60 22.32
N MET A 249 4.16 -22.62 23.40
CA MET A 249 5.61 -22.73 23.34
C MET A 249 6.04 -24.18 23.41
N GLN A 250 7.01 -24.56 22.59
CA GLN A 250 7.65 -25.86 22.64
C GLN A 250 9.16 -25.70 22.37
N ASP A 251 9.96 -26.02 23.35
CA ASP A 251 11.45 -25.96 23.25
C ASP A 251 11.96 -24.59 22.76
N GLY A 252 11.37 -23.50 23.27
CA GLY A 252 11.73 -22.13 22.89
C GLY A 252 11.19 -21.66 21.57
N ARG A 253 10.37 -22.46 20.90
CA ARG A 253 9.75 -22.16 19.62
C ARG A 253 8.23 -22.06 19.74
N LEU A 254 7.59 -21.44 18.77
CA LEU A 254 6.14 -21.39 18.65
C LEU A 254 5.62 -22.66 18.01
N LYS A 255 4.62 -23.26 18.63
CA LYS A 255 3.85 -24.38 18.06
C LYS A 255 2.47 -23.87 17.67
N LEU A 256 2.22 -23.82 16.39
CA LEU A 256 0.94 -23.39 15.84
C LEU A 256 0.07 -24.62 15.57
N GLN A 257 -1.13 -24.65 16.14
CA GLN A 257 -2.12 -25.68 15.88
C GLN A 257 -3.15 -25.14 14.90
N LEU A 258 -3.22 -25.76 13.73
CA LEU A 258 -4.13 -25.34 12.67
C LEU A 258 -5.49 -26.02 12.82
N ARG A 259 -6.52 -25.39 12.27
CA ARG A 259 -7.89 -25.96 12.24
C ARG A 259 -7.94 -27.35 11.64
N THR A 260 -7.06 -27.66 10.70
CA THR A 260 -6.95 -28.99 10.07
C THR A 260 -6.37 -30.08 11.00
N GLY A 261 -5.85 -29.68 12.16
CA GLY A 261 -5.10 -30.57 13.06
C GLY A 261 -3.60 -30.58 12.82
N GLN A 262 -3.12 -29.99 11.73
CA GLN A 262 -1.68 -29.88 11.48
C GLN A 262 -1.02 -28.98 12.52
N GLU A 263 0.20 -29.32 12.90
CA GLU A 263 1.04 -28.53 13.81
C GLU A 263 2.25 -28.00 13.07
N ILE A 264 2.58 -26.71 13.28
CA ILE A 264 3.73 -26.03 12.69
C ILE A 264 4.61 -25.51 13.82
N LEU A 265 5.90 -25.87 13.80
CA LEU A 265 6.92 -25.28 14.66
C LEU A 265 7.61 -24.16 13.91
N THR A 266 7.68 -22.98 14.52
CA THR A 266 8.25 -21.80 13.90
C THR A 266 8.90 -20.89 14.95
N ASP A 267 9.86 -20.09 14.53
CA ASP A 267 10.61 -19.23 15.46
C ASP A 267 10.01 -17.83 15.57
N HIS A 268 9.34 -17.37 14.52
CA HIS A 268 8.70 -16.05 14.49
C HIS A 268 7.46 -16.08 13.61
N VAL A 269 6.44 -15.33 14.01
CA VAL A 269 5.19 -15.16 13.26
C VAL A 269 5.01 -13.70 12.88
N VAL A 270 4.73 -13.45 11.61
CA VAL A 270 4.31 -12.13 11.10
C VAL A 270 2.84 -12.18 10.71
N VAL A 271 2.02 -11.37 11.35
CA VAL A 271 0.57 -11.29 11.07
C VAL A 271 0.32 -10.19 10.04
N ALA A 272 -0.24 -10.56 8.90
CA ALA A 272 -0.51 -9.66 7.77
C ALA A 272 -1.96 -9.87 7.27
N VAL A 273 -2.94 -9.52 8.12
CA VAL A 273 -4.37 -9.79 7.91
C VAL A 273 -5.20 -8.53 7.64
N GLY A 274 -4.57 -7.45 7.23
CA GLY A 274 -5.21 -6.19 6.85
C GLY A 274 -5.01 -5.06 7.84
N LEU A 275 -5.60 -3.92 7.53
CA LEU A 275 -5.48 -2.68 8.28
C LEU A 275 -6.78 -2.35 9.00
N GLY A 276 -6.66 -1.84 10.24
CA GLY A 276 -7.70 -1.12 10.94
C GLY A 276 -7.46 0.37 10.83
N ILE A 277 -8.46 1.14 10.43
CA ILE A 277 -8.33 2.59 10.30
C ILE A 277 -8.59 3.24 11.65
N ASP A 278 -7.63 4.08 12.07
CA ASP A 278 -7.76 4.83 13.31
C ASP A 278 -8.70 6.03 13.09
N THR A 279 -9.85 6.00 13.75
CA THR A 279 -10.83 7.08 13.75
C THR A 279 -10.95 7.73 15.13
N SER A 280 -9.91 7.66 15.95
CA SER A 280 -9.91 8.15 17.32
C SER A 280 -10.18 9.65 17.46
N LEU A 281 -9.95 10.43 16.41
CA LEU A 281 -10.22 11.87 16.38
C LEU A 281 -11.67 12.22 16.03
N ALA A 282 -12.50 11.24 15.70
CA ALA A 282 -13.87 11.50 15.21
C ALA A 282 -14.77 12.14 16.28
N GLU A 283 -14.76 11.61 17.48
CA GLU A 283 -15.62 12.10 18.56
C GLU A 283 -15.24 13.53 18.97
N SER A 284 -13.98 13.77 19.33
CA SER A 284 -13.51 15.11 19.72
C SER A 284 -13.61 16.12 18.58
N GLY A 285 -13.32 15.70 17.36
CA GLY A 285 -13.35 16.55 16.17
C GLY A 285 -14.74 16.79 15.58
N GLY A 286 -15.77 16.10 16.07
CA GLY A 286 -17.11 16.16 15.50
C GLY A 286 -17.13 15.69 14.04
N LEU A 287 -16.42 14.60 13.73
CA LEU A 287 -16.24 14.10 12.39
C LEU A 287 -17.08 12.83 12.18
N GLU A 288 -17.70 12.72 11.00
CA GLU A 288 -18.42 11.51 10.62
C GLU A 288 -17.46 10.39 10.21
N THR A 289 -17.81 9.17 10.60
CA THR A 289 -17.12 7.96 10.18
C THR A 289 -18.03 7.08 9.34
N ASP A 290 -17.46 6.22 8.49
CA ASP A 290 -18.23 5.30 7.68
C ASP A 290 -18.33 3.94 8.37
N GLU A 291 -19.56 3.44 8.57
CA GLU A 291 -19.79 2.16 9.25
C GLU A 291 -19.39 0.95 8.38
N ARG A 292 -19.51 1.07 7.07
CA ARG A 292 -19.24 -0.03 6.14
C ARG A 292 -17.77 -0.15 5.78
N PHE A 293 -17.14 0.99 5.41
CA PHE A 293 -15.76 0.99 4.90
C PHE A 293 -14.73 1.40 5.94
N GLY A 294 -15.17 1.98 7.05
CA GLY A 294 -14.28 2.63 8.00
C GLY A 294 -13.77 3.97 7.47
N GLY A 295 -12.96 4.65 8.28
CA GLY A 295 -12.40 5.94 7.92
C GLY A 295 -13.36 7.11 8.16
N TYR A 296 -12.84 8.31 7.91
CA TYR A 296 -13.59 9.56 8.03
C TYR A 296 -14.30 9.89 6.74
N ARG A 297 -15.60 10.18 6.81
CA ARG A 297 -16.38 10.58 5.64
C ARG A 297 -16.02 12.00 5.22
N VAL A 298 -15.73 12.16 3.95
CA VAL A 298 -15.41 13.47 3.35
C VAL A 298 -16.29 13.75 2.14
N ASN A 299 -16.38 15.03 1.79
CA ASN A 299 -17.06 15.48 0.56
C ASN A 299 -16.14 15.32 -0.66
N ALA A 300 -16.60 15.77 -1.82
CA ALA A 300 -15.85 15.67 -3.07
C ALA A 300 -14.50 16.41 -3.06
N GLU A 301 -14.35 17.40 -2.18
CA GLU A 301 -13.11 18.16 -2.03
C GLU A 301 -12.20 17.58 -0.91
N LEU A 302 -12.52 16.39 -0.43
CA LEU A 302 -11.82 15.69 0.66
C LEU A 302 -11.92 16.43 2.02
N GLN A 303 -12.91 17.26 2.18
CA GLN A 303 -13.15 18.02 3.41
C GLN A 303 -14.16 17.29 4.30
N ALA A 304 -13.80 17.11 5.59
CA ALA A 304 -14.66 16.48 6.59
C ALA A 304 -15.54 17.51 7.30
N ARG A 305 -14.98 18.66 7.58
CA ARG A 305 -15.68 19.86 8.10
C ARG A 305 -14.80 21.09 7.87
N SER A 306 -15.28 22.28 8.29
CA SER A 306 -14.51 23.51 8.15
C SER A 306 -13.10 23.36 8.70
N ASN A 307 -12.10 23.72 7.89
CA ASN A 307 -10.68 23.69 8.22
C ASN A 307 -10.07 22.29 8.47
N ILE A 308 -10.81 21.22 8.21
CA ILE A 308 -10.33 19.84 8.37
C ILE A 308 -10.57 19.03 7.11
N TRP A 309 -9.48 18.51 6.53
CA TRP A 309 -9.47 17.59 5.39
C TRP A 309 -8.95 16.24 5.81
N VAL A 310 -9.28 15.20 5.05
CA VAL A 310 -8.79 13.84 5.26
C VAL A 310 -8.32 13.26 3.94
N ALA A 311 -7.14 12.68 3.91
CA ALA A 311 -6.55 12.08 2.72
C ALA A 311 -5.91 10.71 3.03
N GLY A 312 -5.63 9.94 1.99
CA GLY A 312 -5.03 8.61 2.08
C GLY A 312 -6.00 7.55 2.60
N ASP A 313 -5.46 6.53 3.25
CA ASP A 313 -6.21 5.36 3.71
C ASP A 313 -7.36 5.73 4.68
N ALA A 314 -7.21 6.80 5.44
CA ALA A 314 -8.19 7.23 6.44
C ALA A 314 -9.42 7.92 5.83
N SER A 315 -9.38 8.33 4.57
CA SER A 315 -10.49 9.02 3.92
C SER A 315 -11.49 8.04 3.32
N CYS A 316 -12.76 8.19 3.70
CA CYS A 316 -13.88 7.53 3.02
C CYS A 316 -14.57 8.57 2.13
N PHE A 317 -14.30 8.50 0.85
CA PHE A 317 -14.71 9.50 -0.14
C PHE A 317 -15.81 8.97 -1.05
N PHE A 318 -16.49 9.87 -1.74
CA PHE A 318 -17.50 9.50 -2.73
C PHE A 318 -16.88 9.54 -4.13
N ASP A 319 -16.84 8.37 -4.77
CA ASP A 319 -16.43 8.23 -6.16
C ASP A 319 -17.66 8.40 -7.05
N ALA A 320 -17.62 9.36 -7.97
CA ALA A 320 -18.76 9.66 -8.85
C ALA A 320 -19.15 8.47 -9.73
N LYS A 321 -18.25 7.54 -10.01
CA LYS A 321 -18.49 6.36 -10.84
C LYS A 321 -18.76 5.09 -10.03
N LEU A 322 -18.07 4.92 -8.91
CA LEU A 322 -18.06 3.66 -8.16
C LEU A 322 -18.76 3.76 -6.79
N GLY A 323 -19.22 4.95 -6.40
CA GLY A 323 -19.91 5.19 -5.13
C GLY A 323 -18.96 5.46 -3.96
N ARG A 324 -19.52 5.43 -2.73
CA ARG A 324 -18.72 5.63 -1.51
C ARG A 324 -17.70 4.51 -1.38
N ARG A 325 -16.44 4.89 -1.15
CA ARG A 325 -15.37 3.91 -1.00
C ARG A 325 -14.20 4.45 -0.18
N ARG A 326 -13.37 3.53 0.27
CA ARG A 326 -12.08 3.80 0.92
C ARG A 326 -11.01 2.95 0.24
N VAL A 327 -9.87 3.53 -0.02
CA VAL A 327 -8.81 2.93 -0.83
C VAL A 327 -7.48 3.02 -0.09
N GLU A 328 -6.77 1.90 -0.03
CA GLU A 328 -5.46 1.76 0.65
C GLU A 328 -4.30 1.69 -0.36
N HIS A 329 -4.37 2.45 -1.44
CA HIS A 329 -3.38 2.44 -2.50
C HIS A 329 -2.38 3.59 -2.36
N HIS A 330 -1.13 3.36 -2.71
CA HIS A 330 -0.09 4.41 -2.74
C HIS A 330 -0.49 5.56 -3.67
N ASP A 331 -0.93 5.25 -4.89
CA ASP A 331 -1.41 6.25 -5.86
C ASP A 331 -2.55 7.11 -5.29
N HIS A 332 -3.50 6.50 -4.61
CA HIS A 332 -4.57 7.25 -3.94
C HIS A 332 -4.01 8.18 -2.84
N ALA A 333 -3.06 7.70 -2.04
CA ALA A 333 -2.44 8.52 -1.01
C ALA A 333 -1.74 9.74 -1.60
N VAL A 334 -1.01 9.57 -2.70
CA VAL A 334 -0.34 10.68 -3.41
C VAL A 334 -1.37 11.67 -3.96
N VAL A 335 -2.34 11.21 -4.71
CA VAL A 335 -3.29 12.10 -5.43
C VAL A 335 -4.28 12.74 -4.47
N SER A 336 -4.82 11.98 -3.49
CA SER A 336 -5.72 12.55 -2.47
C SER A 336 -4.99 13.54 -1.56
N GLY A 337 -3.76 13.22 -1.17
CA GLY A 337 -2.92 14.13 -0.39
C GLY A 337 -2.64 15.44 -1.12
N ARG A 338 -2.26 15.36 -2.38
CA ARG A 338 -2.04 16.54 -3.24
C ARG A 338 -3.29 17.39 -3.35
N LEU A 339 -4.43 16.78 -3.64
CA LEU A 339 -5.70 17.51 -3.78
C LEU A 339 -6.12 18.17 -2.46
N ALA A 340 -6.03 17.45 -1.35
CA ALA A 340 -6.33 18.00 -0.04
C ALA A 340 -5.41 19.19 0.28
N GLY A 341 -4.11 19.06 0.00
CA GLY A 341 -3.15 20.15 0.18
C GLY A 341 -3.46 21.39 -0.66
N GLU A 342 -3.81 21.22 -1.94
CA GLU A 342 -4.25 22.29 -2.80
C GLU A 342 -5.50 22.98 -2.26
N ASN A 343 -6.47 22.21 -1.78
CA ASN A 343 -7.73 22.74 -1.23
C ASN A 343 -7.50 23.45 0.10
N MET A 344 -6.60 22.94 0.93
CA MET A 344 -6.19 23.62 2.18
C MET A 344 -5.59 25.01 1.91
N ALA A 345 -4.89 25.17 0.80
CA ALA A 345 -4.27 26.42 0.36
C ALA A 345 -5.19 27.26 -0.56
N GLY A 346 -6.48 27.03 -0.53
CA GLY A 346 -7.49 27.83 -1.24
C GLY A 346 -7.96 27.29 -2.58
N GLY A 347 -7.52 26.12 -2.99
CA GLY A 347 -8.06 25.42 -4.15
C GLY A 347 -9.48 24.94 -3.88
N GLN A 348 -10.28 24.78 -4.91
CA GLN A 348 -11.66 24.29 -4.80
C GLN A 348 -11.84 23.18 -5.83
N LYS A 349 -11.01 22.12 -5.70
CA LYS A 349 -10.95 21.01 -6.66
C LYS A 349 -11.64 19.78 -6.07
N SER A 350 -12.44 19.14 -6.90
CA SER A 350 -13.07 17.86 -6.57
C SER A 350 -12.17 16.69 -6.94
N TYR A 351 -12.29 15.61 -6.19
CA TYR A 351 -11.54 14.38 -6.41
C TYR A 351 -12.23 13.51 -7.45
N TYR A 352 -11.62 13.39 -8.63
CA TYR A 352 -12.13 12.56 -9.73
C TYR A 352 -11.17 11.46 -10.16
N HIS A 353 -10.00 11.41 -9.55
CA HIS A 353 -8.97 10.44 -9.92
C HIS A 353 -9.39 9.02 -9.60
N GLN A 354 -9.24 8.11 -10.57
CA GLN A 354 -9.33 6.69 -10.36
C GLN A 354 -7.93 6.16 -10.06
N SER A 355 -7.69 5.82 -8.79
CA SER A 355 -6.40 5.34 -8.35
C SER A 355 -6.13 3.93 -8.86
N MET A 356 -4.87 3.69 -9.22
CA MET A 356 -4.38 2.36 -9.50
C MET A 356 -3.61 1.82 -8.30
N PHE A 357 -3.42 0.52 -8.25
CA PHE A 357 -2.46 -0.11 -7.36
C PHE A 357 -1.66 -1.19 -8.11
N TRP A 358 -0.54 -1.56 -7.54
CA TRP A 358 0.26 -2.64 -8.08
C TRP A 358 0.71 -3.58 -6.97
N SER A 359 1.03 -4.82 -7.34
CA SER A 359 1.63 -5.80 -6.44
C SER A 359 2.66 -6.61 -7.21
N ASP A 360 3.82 -6.80 -6.60
CA ASP A 360 4.90 -7.58 -7.17
C ASP A 360 5.24 -8.75 -6.26
N LEU A 361 5.28 -9.94 -6.85
CA LEU A 361 5.80 -11.14 -6.20
C LEU A 361 7.26 -11.32 -6.64
N GLY A 362 8.12 -10.38 -6.21
CA GLY A 362 9.48 -10.26 -6.70
C GLY A 362 9.58 -9.50 -8.03
N PRO A 363 10.75 -9.56 -8.69
CA PRO A 363 11.01 -8.77 -9.90
C PRO A 363 10.36 -9.32 -11.18
N ASP A 364 9.88 -10.56 -11.15
CA ASP A 364 9.51 -11.30 -12.37
C ASP A 364 7.99 -11.42 -12.59
N VAL A 365 7.19 -11.25 -11.55
CA VAL A 365 5.73 -11.35 -11.62
C VAL A 365 5.12 -10.17 -10.88
N GLY A 366 4.23 -9.47 -11.55
CA GLY A 366 3.50 -8.38 -10.95
C GLY A 366 2.25 -8.04 -11.74
N TYR A 367 1.40 -7.22 -11.13
CA TYR A 367 0.19 -6.73 -11.79
C TYR A 367 -0.13 -5.32 -11.34
N GLU A 368 -0.89 -4.66 -12.18
CA GLU A 368 -1.50 -3.36 -11.93
C GLU A 368 -3.01 -3.50 -11.99
N ALA A 369 -3.70 -2.76 -11.16
CA ALA A 369 -5.16 -2.84 -11.12
C ALA A 369 -5.78 -1.47 -10.85
N ILE A 370 -7.01 -1.31 -11.30
CA ILE A 370 -7.79 -0.10 -11.13
C ILE A 370 -9.27 -0.42 -10.95
N GLY A 371 -9.96 0.38 -10.15
CA GLY A 371 -11.38 0.19 -9.88
C GLY A 371 -11.65 -0.84 -8.81
N ILE A 372 -12.75 -1.56 -8.95
CA ILE A 372 -13.18 -2.58 -7.99
C ILE A 372 -12.67 -3.95 -8.42
N ILE A 373 -11.73 -4.48 -7.68
CA ILE A 373 -11.09 -5.77 -7.94
C ILE A 373 -11.53 -6.74 -6.84
N ASP A 374 -12.70 -7.31 -7.04
CA ASP A 374 -13.35 -8.22 -6.10
C ASP A 374 -13.67 -9.54 -6.79
N SER A 375 -13.07 -10.63 -6.29
CA SER A 375 -13.26 -11.97 -6.86
C SER A 375 -14.70 -12.47 -6.83
N ALA A 376 -15.56 -11.87 -6.01
CA ALA A 376 -17.00 -12.17 -5.99
C ALA A 376 -17.74 -11.63 -7.21
N LEU A 377 -17.17 -10.69 -7.95
CA LEU A 377 -17.77 -10.16 -9.17
C LEU A 377 -17.55 -11.11 -10.35
N PRO A 378 -18.47 -11.13 -11.33
CA PRO A 378 -18.20 -11.79 -12.61
C PRO A 378 -16.96 -11.20 -13.28
N THR A 379 -16.13 -12.07 -13.84
CA THR A 379 -14.91 -11.65 -14.54
C THR A 379 -14.81 -12.26 -15.93
N VAL A 380 -14.12 -11.54 -16.82
CA VAL A 380 -13.69 -12.06 -18.11
C VAL A 380 -12.20 -11.85 -18.21
N GLY A 381 -11.45 -12.92 -18.41
CA GLY A 381 -9.98 -12.86 -18.54
C GLY A 381 -9.54 -13.23 -19.95
N VAL A 382 -8.54 -12.52 -20.47
CA VAL A 382 -7.91 -12.84 -21.74
C VAL A 382 -6.39 -12.86 -21.50
N PHE A 383 -5.76 -13.98 -21.84
CA PHE A 383 -4.36 -14.23 -21.49
C PHE A 383 -3.54 -14.62 -22.72
N ALA A 384 -2.23 -14.39 -22.61
CA ALA A 384 -1.22 -14.74 -23.57
C ALA A 384 0.07 -15.21 -22.87
N LYS A 385 0.98 -15.79 -23.62
CA LYS A 385 2.29 -16.17 -23.11
C LYS A 385 3.13 -14.92 -22.85
N ALA A 386 3.73 -14.83 -21.66
CA ALA A 386 4.65 -13.75 -21.33
C ALA A 386 6.02 -13.94 -21.99
N THR A 387 6.67 -12.83 -22.28
CA THR A 387 8.08 -12.78 -22.69
C THR A 387 8.95 -12.24 -21.57
N GLU A 388 10.25 -12.23 -21.73
CA GLU A 388 11.21 -11.63 -20.79
C GLU A 388 10.96 -10.12 -20.55
N LYS A 389 10.22 -9.46 -21.46
CA LYS A 389 9.87 -8.05 -21.35
C LYS A 389 8.63 -7.82 -20.47
N ASP A 390 7.88 -8.86 -20.19
CA ASP A 390 6.60 -8.80 -19.49
C ASP A 390 6.80 -9.07 -17.98
N THR A 391 7.76 -8.39 -17.37
CA THR A 391 8.05 -8.47 -15.94
C THR A 391 8.08 -7.07 -15.32
N PRO A 392 7.84 -6.92 -14.01
CA PRO A 392 8.01 -5.64 -13.32
C PRO A 392 9.40 -5.03 -13.55
N LYS A 393 10.45 -5.83 -13.47
CA LYS A 393 11.83 -5.41 -13.68
C LYS A 393 12.06 -4.86 -15.09
N ALA A 394 11.60 -5.56 -16.11
CA ALA A 394 11.76 -5.12 -17.49
C ALA A 394 10.92 -3.89 -17.80
N ALA A 395 9.69 -3.80 -17.27
CA ALA A 395 8.80 -2.66 -17.43
C ALA A 395 9.36 -1.40 -16.79
N GLU A 396 9.92 -1.51 -15.59
CA GLU A 396 10.55 -0.39 -14.88
C GLU A 396 11.79 0.10 -15.64
N GLY A 397 12.61 -0.81 -16.13
CA GLY A 397 13.78 -0.50 -16.95
C GLY A 397 13.42 0.16 -18.28
N ALA A 398 12.26 -0.15 -18.86
CA ALA A 398 11.76 0.45 -20.10
C ALA A 398 10.98 1.77 -19.86
N GLY A 399 10.81 2.20 -18.61
CA GLY A 399 10.05 3.40 -18.28
C GLY A 399 8.54 3.24 -18.42
N LEU A 400 8.02 2.01 -18.48
CA LEU A 400 6.58 1.71 -18.58
C LEU A 400 5.88 1.71 -17.23
N ARG A 401 6.62 1.77 -16.15
CA ARG A 401 6.12 1.70 -14.79
C ARG A 401 6.83 2.72 -13.93
N ASP A 402 6.04 3.36 -13.05
CA ASP A 402 6.57 4.20 -11.99
C ASP A 402 7.34 3.33 -10.98
N ASP A 403 8.53 3.76 -10.61
CA ASP A 403 9.39 3.09 -9.62
C ASP A 403 9.00 3.41 -8.17
N GLY A 404 7.82 4.00 -7.94
CA GLY A 404 7.34 4.46 -6.65
C GLY A 404 7.80 5.86 -6.29
N ALA A 405 8.47 6.57 -7.19
CA ALA A 405 8.77 7.98 -7.05
C ALA A 405 7.52 8.83 -7.33
N GLU A 406 7.50 10.01 -6.76
CA GLU A 406 6.32 10.82 -6.53
C GLU A 406 5.59 11.45 -7.72
N ASN A 407 6.01 11.27 -8.90
CA ASN A 407 5.28 11.79 -10.05
C ASN A 407 4.74 10.65 -10.89
N PRO A 408 3.40 10.52 -11.00
CA PRO A 408 2.87 9.95 -12.21
C PRO A 408 3.26 10.95 -13.30
N ALA A 409 4.42 10.73 -13.92
CA ALA A 409 4.79 11.44 -15.11
C ALA A 409 3.62 11.27 -16.08
N GLU A 410 3.16 12.35 -16.66
CA GLU A 410 2.35 12.26 -17.86
C GLU A 410 3.09 11.30 -18.78
N ASN A 411 2.54 10.09 -18.93
CA ASN A 411 3.14 9.08 -19.76
C ASN A 411 3.17 9.60 -21.18
N THR A 412 4.29 10.15 -21.57
CA THR A 412 4.60 10.31 -22.98
C THR A 412 4.74 8.91 -23.55
N GLU A 413 3.80 8.55 -24.41
CA GLU A 413 3.75 7.28 -25.10
C GLU A 413 5.07 6.98 -25.82
N LYS A 414 5.93 6.21 -25.18
CA LYS A 414 6.95 5.47 -25.92
C LYS A 414 6.34 4.13 -26.29
N GLN A 415 5.95 4.01 -27.54
CA GLN A 415 5.47 2.75 -28.09
C GLN A 415 6.55 1.69 -27.94
N PRO A 416 6.29 0.59 -27.26
CA PRO A 416 7.21 -0.54 -27.28
C PRO A 416 7.13 -1.25 -28.63
N THR A 417 8.26 -1.58 -29.16
CA THR A 417 8.37 -2.44 -30.34
C THR A 417 7.77 -3.80 -30.07
N THR A 418 6.75 -4.14 -30.82
CA THR A 418 6.03 -5.41 -30.76
C THR A 418 6.90 -6.57 -31.15
N THR A 419 7.09 -7.51 -30.23
CA THR A 419 7.42 -8.91 -30.60
C THR A 419 6.19 -9.76 -30.30
N THR A 420 5.61 -10.31 -31.34
CA THR A 420 4.52 -11.26 -31.31
C THR A 420 4.95 -12.59 -30.70
N THR A 421 4.22 -13.04 -29.70
CA THR A 421 4.40 -14.38 -29.12
C THR A 421 3.07 -15.12 -29.09
N THR A 422 3.14 -16.43 -29.35
CA THR A 422 2.01 -17.34 -29.43
C THR A 422 1.26 -17.44 -28.11
N ALA A 423 -0.08 -17.22 -28.13
CA ALA A 423 -0.95 -17.33 -26.98
C ALA A 423 -1.39 -18.77 -26.75
N SER A 424 -1.35 -19.22 -25.49
CA SER A 424 -2.04 -20.41 -25.04
C SER A 424 -3.03 -19.98 -23.95
N SER A 425 -4.30 -20.38 -24.09
CA SER A 425 -5.35 -20.11 -23.11
C SER A 425 -5.09 -20.80 -21.75
N GLU A 426 -4.14 -21.69 -21.66
CA GLU A 426 -3.75 -22.39 -20.43
C GLU A 426 -2.55 -21.75 -19.74
N GLU A 427 -1.84 -20.83 -20.39
CA GLU A 427 -0.70 -20.15 -19.82
C GLU A 427 -1.07 -18.73 -19.39
N PHE A 428 -1.09 -18.50 -18.08
CA PHE A 428 -1.37 -17.20 -17.50
C PHE A 428 -0.10 -16.35 -17.39
N GLY A 429 0.64 -16.21 -18.47
CA GLY A 429 1.89 -15.47 -18.51
C GLY A 429 1.69 -13.97 -18.41
N LYS A 430 0.77 -13.44 -19.22
CA LYS A 430 0.29 -12.05 -19.16
C LYS A 430 -1.18 -12.02 -19.57
N GLY A 431 -1.90 -11.00 -19.13
CA GLY A 431 -3.31 -10.92 -19.47
C GLY A 431 -4.00 -9.70 -18.91
N VAL A 432 -5.27 -9.60 -19.25
CA VAL A 432 -6.19 -8.60 -18.71
C VAL A 432 -7.42 -9.32 -18.16
N VAL A 433 -7.85 -8.91 -16.97
CA VAL A 433 -9.08 -9.39 -16.35
C VAL A 433 -10.03 -8.22 -16.17
N PHE A 434 -11.24 -8.34 -16.70
CA PHE A 434 -12.30 -7.35 -16.55
C PHE A 434 -13.27 -7.80 -15.47
N TYR A 435 -13.51 -6.94 -14.48
CA TYR A 435 -14.47 -7.16 -13.41
C TYR A 435 -15.77 -6.44 -13.74
N LEU A 436 -16.90 -7.14 -13.67
CA LEU A 436 -18.17 -6.64 -14.16
C LEU A 436 -19.19 -6.46 -13.03
N ARG A 437 -19.94 -5.37 -13.11
CA ARG A 437 -21.13 -5.11 -12.31
C ARG A 437 -22.23 -4.63 -13.24
N GLN A 438 -23.38 -5.34 -13.27
CA GLN A 438 -24.45 -5.06 -14.20
C GLN A 438 -23.95 -4.97 -15.66
N GLN A 439 -23.09 -5.91 -16.05
CA GLN A 439 -22.46 -6.02 -17.37
C GLN A 439 -21.52 -4.85 -17.76
N LYS A 440 -21.23 -3.95 -16.83
CA LYS A 440 -20.30 -2.84 -17.05
C LYS A 440 -18.97 -3.10 -16.37
N VAL A 441 -17.88 -2.65 -16.99
CA VAL A 441 -16.55 -2.78 -16.41
C VAL A 441 -16.40 -1.83 -15.23
N VAL A 442 -16.20 -2.39 -14.04
CA VAL A 442 -15.94 -1.64 -12.80
C VAL A 442 -14.53 -1.85 -12.26
N GLY A 443 -13.80 -2.80 -12.79
CA GLY A 443 -12.42 -3.07 -12.44
C GLY A 443 -11.65 -3.69 -13.58
N VAL A 444 -10.35 -3.39 -13.66
CA VAL A 444 -9.43 -3.94 -14.65
C VAL A 444 -8.15 -4.35 -13.95
N LEU A 445 -7.73 -5.58 -14.15
CA LEU A 445 -6.47 -6.12 -13.68
C LEU A 445 -5.56 -6.39 -14.88
N LEU A 446 -4.36 -5.83 -14.85
CA LEU A 446 -3.32 -6.02 -15.86
C LEU A 446 -2.23 -6.92 -15.29
N TRP A 447 -2.26 -8.19 -15.68
CA TRP A 447 -1.33 -9.20 -15.22
C TRP A 447 -0.11 -9.24 -16.12
N ASN A 448 1.05 -8.84 -15.59
CA ASN A 448 2.29 -8.68 -16.37
C ASN A 448 2.13 -7.85 -17.66
N VAL A 449 1.20 -6.91 -17.65
CA VAL A 449 0.96 -5.93 -18.71
C VAL A 449 1.19 -4.55 -18.13
N PHE A 450 2.07 -3.77 -18.72
CA PHE A 450 2.51 -2.49 -18.19
C PHE A 450 2.38 -1.39 -19.23
N GLY A 451 2.26 -0.14 -18.76
CA GLY A 451 2.13 1.02 -19.63
C GLY A 451 0.75 1.18 -20.28
N ARG A 452 -0.28 0.48 -19.77
CA ARG A 452 -1.64 0.49 -20.31
C ARG A 452 -2.70 1.00 -19.35
N MET A 453 -2.28 1.51 -18.21
CA MET A 453 -3.22 2.03 -17.19
C MET A 453 -4.12 3.16 -17.71
N PRO A 454 -3.69 4.10 -18.56
CA PRO A 454 -4.57 5.12 -19.12
C PRO A 454 -5.78 4.55 -19.87
N ILE A 455 -5.61 3.43 -20.58
CA ILE A 455 -6.69 2.75 -21.30
C ILE A 455 -7.68 2.14 -20.29
N ALA A 456 -7.17 1.45 -19.27
CA ALA A 456 -7.99 0.87 -18.21
C ALA A 456 -8.77 1.95 -17.46
N ARG A 457 -8.13 3.07 -17.13
CA ARG A 457 -8.76 4.21 -16.45
C ARG A 457 -9.91 4.78 -17.28
N LYS A 458 -9.72 4.91 -18.58
CA LYS A 458 -10.78 5.35 -19.51
C LYS A 458 -11.97 4.38 -19.50
N MET A 459 -11.73 3.08 -19.49
CA MET A 459 -12.80 2.08 -19.43
C MET A 459 -13.64 2.19 -18.15
N ILE A 460 -13.02 2.41 -17.01
CA ILE A 460 -13.73 2.65 -15.74
C ILE A 460 -14.57 3.93 -15.82
N ARG A 461 -14.03 4.99 -16.39
CA ARG A 461 -14.71 6.27 -16.56
C ARG A 461 -15.93 6.15 -17.47
N ASP A 462 -15.79 5.45 -18.58
CA ASP A 462 -16.83 5.35 -19.63
C ASP A 462 -17.94 4.37 -19.26
N GLN A 463 -17.66 3.39 -18.38
CA GLN A 463 -18.61 2.37 -17.90
C GLN A 463 -19.42 1.71 -19.03
N GLN A 464 -18.76 1.33 -20.11
CA GLN A 464 -19.39 0.67 -21.23
C GLN A 464 -19.53 -0.83 -21.00
N ALA A 465 -20.58 -1.41 -21.60
CA ALA A 465 -20.67 -2.84 -21.80
C ALA A 465 -20.05 -3.21 -23.16
N TYR A 466 -19.39 -4.35 -23.22
CA TYR A 466 -18.72 -4.81 -24.43
C TYR A 466 -19.24 -6.19 -24.81
N ASP A 467 -19.42 -6.41 -26.11
CA ASP A 467 -19.91 -7.70 -26.62
C ASP A 467 -18.78 -8.73 -26.79
N ASP A 468 -17.57 -8.25 -27.09
CA ASP A 468 -16.41 -9.12 -27.31
C ASP A 468 -15.18 -8.58 -26.56
N TYR A 469 -14.89 -9.18 -25.40
CA TYR A 469 -13.73 -8.81 -24.58
C TYR A 469 -12.39 -9.23 -25.19
N THR A 470 -12.38 -10.20 -26.11
CA THR A 470 -11.16 -10.58 -26.84
C THR A 470 -10.70 -9.44 -27.74
N GLU A 471 -11.64 -8.75 -28.38
CA GLU A 471 -11.33 -7.55 -29.16
C GLU A 471 -10.87 -6.39 -28.27
N VAL A 472 -11.51 -6.20 -27.10
CA VAL A 472 -11.10 -5.16 -26.13
C VAL A 472 -9.71 -5.44 -25.59
N ALA A 473 -9.34 -6.69 -25.37
CA ALA A 473 -8.02 -7.09 -24.88
C ALA A 473 -6.87 -6.68 -25.81
N LYS A 474 -7.13 -6.52 -27.09
CA LYS A 474 -6.13 -6.03 -28.06
C LYS A 474 -5.63 -4.62 -27.74
N LEU A 475 -6.44 -3.80 -27.06
CA LEU A 475 -6.03 -2.47 -26.58
C LEU A 475 -4.90 -2.57 -25.54
N PHE A 476 -4.80 -3.69 -24.87
CA PHE A 476 -3.77 -3.99 -23.86
C PHE A 476 -2.62 -4.83 -24.44
N LYS A 477 -2.56 -4.94 -25.78
CA LYS A 477 -1.57 -5.76 -26.49
C LYS A 477 -1.63 -7.24 -26.13
N ILE A 478 -2.78 -7.73 -25.80
CA ILE A 478 -3.10 -9.15 -25.70
C ILE A 478 -3.76 -9.55 -27.00
N HIS A 479 -3.08 -10.32 -27.82
CA HIS A 479 -3.56 -10.76 -29.12
C HIS A 479 -3.97 -12.21 -29.05
N SER A 480 -5.20 -12.46 -29.48
CA SER A 480 -5.68 -13.84 -29.66
C SER A 480 -5.28 -14.47 -30.98
N GLU A 481 -4.48 -13.72 -31.78
CA GLU A 481 -4.17 -14.14 -33.10
C GLU A 481 -3.28 -15.20 -33.32
N GLU A 482 -2.89 -15.43 -32.28
CA GLU A 482 -2.12 -16.50 -32.40
C GLU A 482 -2.98 -17.71 -32.13
N LEU A 483 -4.24 -17.57 -32.28
CA LEU A 483 -5.25 -18.60 -32.37
C LEU A 483 -5.59 -18.97 -33.81
N ASP A 484 -4.89 -18.50 -34.80
CA ASP A 484 -5.04 -18.92 -36.22
C ASP A 484 -3.90 -19.82 -36.65
#